data_fd595626891009b9fb074fa6b09cd816
#
_entry.id   fd595626891009b9fb074fa6b09cd816
#
_cell.length_a   1.000
_cell.length_b   1.000
_cell.length_c   1.000
_cell.angle_alpha   90.00
_cell.angle_beta   90.00
_cell.angle_gamma   90.00
#
_symmetry.space_group_name_H-M   'P 1'
#
loop_
_entity.id
_entity.type
_entity.pdbx_description
1 polymer ?
#
loop_
_entity_poly.entity_id
_entity_poly.type
_entity_poly.pdbx_seq_one_letter_code
_entity_poly.pdbx_strand_id
1 'polypeptide(L)'
;KYSKNIRNINKIALSINLICWLLHLIHTHVWYDALAPSVHEMSSQGSVILMLIIVLVIEAPNRGLFFAERRTFTPKKEVLEIIRKYHGYVFSWAVIYTFWYHPMEGYFGHLFGFFHVWIVMLQGSLMYTTVHLNKYWRIVCESWVFIHGTVISMQTLNSNTWPMFTFGFGAIFVLTQLPGLPCLKRKHIGIRLIPLII
;
A
#
# COMPACT_ATOMS: atom_id res chain seq x y z
N LYS A 1 18.69 15.06 -2.90
CA LYS A 1 18.61 15.29 -1.44
C LYS A 1 17.16 15.52 -1.06
N TYR A 2 16.63 14.79 -0.07
CA TYR A 2 15.26 14.94 0.40
C TYR A 2 15.09 16.25 1.19
N SER A 3 13.96 16.93 0.95
CA SER A 3 13.62 18.20 1.61
C SER A 3 12.84 17.97 2.90
N LYS A 4 13.09 18.78 3.92
CA LYS A 4 12.21 18.83 5.11
C LYS A 4 10.92 19.59 4.80
N ASN A 5 10.93 20.49 3.83
CA ASN A 5 9.80 21.34 3.47
C ASN A 5 9.10 20.82 2.22
N ILE A 6 7.81 21.08 2.14
CA ILE A 6 6.98 20.85 0.96
C ILE A 6 7.41 21.82 -0.14
N ARG A 7 7.67 21.30 -1.33
CA ARG A 7 8.07 22.07 -2.52
C ARG A 7 6.88 22.34 -3.43
N ASN A 8 7.07 23.22 -4.41
CA ASN A 8 6.00 23.49 -5.40
C ASN A 8 5.58 22.24 -6.17
N ILE A 9 6.53 21.34 -6.49
CA ILE A 9 6.21 20.06 -7.14
C ILE A 9 5.25 19.21 -6.31
N ASN A 10 5.37 19.22 -4.99
CA ASN A 10 4.46 18.50 -4.10
C ASN A 10 3.06 19.11 -4.10
N LYS A 11 2.96 20.45 -4.12
CA LYS A 11 1.68 21.16 -4.21
C LYS A 11 0.98 20.89 -5.54
N ILE A 12 1.74 20.92 -6.64
CA ILE A 12 1.24 20.58 -7.99
C ILE A 12 0.74 19.13 -8.01
N ALA A 13 1.55 18.18 -7.54
CA ALA A 13 1.18 16.77 -7.50
C ALA A 13 -0.08 16.54 -6.65
N LEU A 14 -0.18 17.18 -5.47
CA LEU A 14 -1.35 17.10 -4.62
C LEU A 14 -2.60 17.69 -5.30
N SER A 15 -2.46 18.82 -5.97
CA SER A 15 -3.57 19.44 -6.71
C SER A 15 -4.06 18.57 -7.85
N ILE A 16 -3.15 17.99 -8.64
CA ILE A 16 -3.49 17.06 -9.72
C ILE A 16 -4.20 15.83 -9.15
N ASN A 17 -3.67 15.22 -8.10
CA ASN A 17 -4.26 14.07 -7.46
C ASN A 17 -5.67 14.37 -6.91
N LEU A 18 -5.86 15.54 -6.30
CA LEU A 18 -7.16 15.97 -5.82
C LEU A 18 -8.17 16.14 -6.96
N ILE A 19 -7.77 16.77 -8.06
CA ILE A 19 -8.62 16.93 -9.24
C ILE A 19 -8.98 15.56 -9.82
N CYS A 20 -8.02 14.67 -10.01
CA CYS A 20 -8.26 13.31 -10.49
C CYS A 20 -9.21 12.54 -9.56
N TRP A 21 -9.06 12.70 -8.25
CA TRP A 21 -9.92 12.06 -7.27
C TRP A 21 -11.36 12.59 -7.35
N LEU A 22 -11.56 13.92 -7.47
CA LEU A 22 -12.88 14.52 -7.65
C LEU A 22 -13.55 14.07 -8.96
N LEU A 23 -12.79 14.03 -10.06
CA LEU A 23 -13.28 13.52 -11.35
C LEU A 23 -13.68 12.05 -11.23
N HIS A 24 -12.93 11.24 -10.50
CA HIS A 24 -13.27 9.86 -10.25
C HIS A 24 -14.56 9.71 -9.43
N LEU A 25 -14.77 10.54 -8.41
CA LEU A 25 -16.04 10.56 -7.68
C LEU A 25 -17.23 10.84 -8.61
N ILE A 26 -17.10 11.78 -9.53
CA ILE A 26 -18.13 12.06 -10.54
C ILE A 26 -18.35 10.84 -11.43
N HIS A 27 -17.26 10.24 -11.90
CA HIS A 27 -17.31 9.08 -12.78
C HIS A 27 -18.02 7.89 -12.13
N THR A 28 -17.69 7.58 -10.88
CA THR A 28 -18.25 6.41 -10.19
C THR A 28 -19.63 6.67 -9.60
N HIS A 29 -19.94 7.88 -9.15
CA HIS A 29 -21.21 8.19 -8.46
C HIS A 29 -22.28 8.77 -9.37
N VAL A 30 -21.88 9.48 -10.42
CA VAL A 30 -22.83 10.10 -11.36
C VAL A 30 -23.02 9.21 -12.58
N TRP A 31 -21.94 8.69 -13.13
CA TRP A 31 -21.99 7.86 -14.33
C TRP A 31 -22.05 6.37 -14.06
N TYR A 32 -21.81 5.95 -12.81
CA TYR A 32 -21.84 4.54 -12.37
C TYR A 32 -21.00 3.60 -13.24
N ASP A 33 -19.86 4.11 -13.73
CA ASP A 33 -18.97 3.36 -14.60
C ASP A 33 -17.75 2.85 -13.82
N ALA A 34 -17.35 1.61 -14.09
CA ALA A 34 -16.21 0.96 -13.48
C ALA A 34 -15.66 -0.16 -14.39
N LEU A 35 -14.42 -0.56 -14.13
CA LEU A 35 -13.79 -1.66 -14.87
C LEU A 35 -14.24 -3.05 -14.41
N ALA A 36 -14.73 -3.19 -13.19
CA ALA A 36 -15.09 -4.47 -12.60
C ALA A 36 -16.02 -5.34 -13.46
N PRO A 37 -17.05 -4.81 -14.15
CA PRO A 37 -17.91 -5.62 -15.01
C PRO A 37 -17.22 -6.19 -16.24
N SER A 38 -16.12 -5.58 -16.68
CA SER A 38 -15.47 -5.88 -17.96
C SER A 38 -14.11 -6.55 -17.83
N VAL A 39 -13.52 -6.55 -16.62
CA VAL A 39 -12.15 -7.02 -16.38
C VAL A 39 -12.12 -7.96 -15.20
N HIS A 40 -11.36 -9.05 -15.31
CA HIS A 40 -11.27 -10.07 -14.26
C HIS A 40 -10.64 -9.47 -12.97
N GLU A 41 -11.19 -9.83 -11.81
CA GLU A 41 -10.80 -9.37 -10.49
C GLU A 41 -9.30 -9.54 -10.21
N MET A 42 -8.70 -10.64 -10.66
CA MET A 42 -7.26 -10.90 -10.49
C MET A 42 -6.35 -9.82 -11.08
N SER A 43 -6.82 -9.04 -12.03
CA SER A 43 -6.04 -7.94 -12.60
C SER A 43 -5.86 -6.78 -11.61
N SER A 44 -6.90 -6.45 -10.86
CA SER A 44 -6.84 -5.45 -9.78
C SER A 44 -6.00 -5.97 -8.60
N GLN A 45 -6.25 -7.19 -8.16
CA GLN A 45 -5.47 -7.84 -7.09
C GLN A 45 -3.99 -7.94 -7.47
N GLY A 46 -3.67 -8.30 -8.72
CA GLY A 46 -2.30 -8.38 -9.23
C GLY A 46 -1.58 -7.03 -9.19
N SER A 47 -2.28 -5.93 -9.48
CA SER A 47 -1.69 -4.58 -9.39
C SER A 47 -1.29 -4.21 -7.95
N VAL A 48 -2.12 -4.57 -6.97
CA VAL A 48 -1.83 -4.36 -5.53
C VAL A 48 -0.68 -5.24 -5.06
N ILE A 49 -0.66 -6.52 -5.46
CA ILE A 49 0.42 -7.45 -5.14
C ILE A 49 1.75 -6.94 -5.71
N LEU A 50 1.76 -6.44 -6.94
CA LEU A 50 2.96 -5.87 -7.55
C LEU A 50 3.49 -4.66 -6.77
N MET A 51 2.60 -3.74 -6.36
CA MET A 51 2.99 -2.61 -5.51
C MET A 51 3.62 -3.10 -4.19
N LEU A 52 3.03 -4.10 -3.56
CA LEU A 52 3.51 -4.66 -2.30
C LEU A 52 4.89 -5.29 -2.45
N ILE A 53 5.12 -6.08 -3.50
CA ILE A 53 6.43 -6.67 -3.80
C ILE A 53 7.47 -5.55 -3.99
N ILE A 54 7.16 -4.50 -4.73
CA ILE A 54 8.06 -3.36 -4.94
C ILE A 54 8.42 -2.68 -3.62
N VAL A 55 7.44 -2.45 -2.74
CA VAL A 55 7.68 -1.88 -1.41
C VAL A 55 8.61 -2.78 -0.59
N LEU A 56 8.35 -4.09 -0.56
CA LEU A 56 9.18 -5.05 0.16
C LEU A 56 10.63 -5.03 -0.34
N VAL A 57 10.84 -4.99 -1.65
CA VAL A 57 12.18 -4.92 -2.26
C VAL A 57 12.90 -3.62 -1.91
N ILE A 58 12.20 -2.46 -2.00
CA ILE A 58 12.78 -1.15 -1.67
C ILE A 58 13.20 -1.07 -0.19
N GLU A 59 12.40 -1.66 0.69
CA GLU A 59 12.60 -1.58 2.13
C GLU A 59 13.47 -2.70 2.71
N ALA A 60 13.69 -3.79 1.98
CA ALA A 60 14.47 -4.92 2.46
C ALA A 60 15.86 -4.53 3.05
N PRO A 61 16.64 -3.60 2.44
CA PRO A 61 17.92 -3.20 3.01
C PRO A 61 17.80 -2.44 4.34
N ASN A 62 16.67 -1.79 4.58
CA ASN A 62 16.45 -0.94 5.75
C ASN A 62 15.89 -1.72 6.94
N ARG A 63 14.91 -2.58 6.70
CA ARG A 63 14.16 -3.28 7.74
C ARG A 63 14.27 -4.81 7.72
N GLY A 64 14.85 -5.38 6.66
CA GLY A 64 14.84 -6.82 6.41
C GLY A 64 13.48 -7.31 5.90
N LEU A 65 13.45 -8.51 5.33
CA LEU A 65 12.23 -9.15 4.84
C LEU A 65 11.57 -10.03 5.91
N PHE A 66 12.39 -10.68 6.73
CA PHE A 66 11.91 -11.60 7.74
C PHE A 66 12.49 -11.22 9.10
N PHE A 67 11.62 -10.93 10.07
CA PHE A 67 11.97 -10.64 11.47
C PHE A 67 13.12 -9.63 11.66
N ALA A 68 13.21 -8.62 10.78
CA ALA A 68 14.30 -7.64 10.72
C ALA A 68 15.69 -8.24 10.41
N GLU A 69 15.75 -9.44 9.86
CA GLU A 69 17.01 -10.02 9.39
C GLU A 69 17.38 -9.45 8.01
N ARG A 70 18.36 -8.55 8.01
CA ARG A 70 18.78 -7.82 6.79
C ARG A 70 19.59 -8.68 5.83
N ARG A 71 20.11 -9.81 6.30
CA ARG A 71 20.98 -10.70 5.50
C ARG A 71 20.21 -11.66 4.62
N THR A 72 18.92 -11.92 4.92
CA THR A 72 18.12 -12.90 4.20
C THR A 72 17.83 -12.52 2.75
N PHE A 73 17.74 -11.25 2.47
CA PHE A 73 17.53 -10.75 1.11
C PHE A 73 18.12 -9.35 0.96
N THR A 74 19.15 -9.22 0.12
CA THR A 74 19.72 -7.92 -0.25
C THR A 74 19.76 -7.82 -1.77
N PRO A 75 18.84 -7.02 -2.38
CA PRO A 75 18.87 -6.78 -3.81
C PRO A 75 20.20 -6.17 -4.23
N LYS A 76 20.65 -6.46 -5.45
CA LYS A 76 21.80 -5.75 -6.04
C LYS A 76 21.54 -4.26 -6.05
N LYS A 77 22.56 -3.46 -5.76
CA LYS A 77 22.45 -2.00 -5.63
C LYS A 77 21.87 -1.35 -6.88
N GLU A 78 22.30 -1.79 -8.05
CA GLU A 78 21.85 -1.28 -9.35
C GLU A 78 20.35 -1.53 -9.56
N VAL A 79 19.87 -2.73 -9.22
CA VAL A 79 18.45 -3.09 -9.32
C VAL A 79 17.63 -2.23 -8.36
N LEU A 80 18.11 -2.06 -7.14
CA LEU A 80 17.43 -1.24 -6.15
C LEU A 80 17.34 0.23 -6.56
N GLU A 81 18.39 0.78 -7.17
CA GLU A 81 18.40 2.16 -7.70
C GLU A 81 17.38 2.33 -8.83
N ILE A 82 17.28 1.36 -9.75
CA ILE A 82 16.28 1.37 -10.82
C ILE A 82 14.87 1.31 -10.26
N ILE A 83 14.60 0.39 -9.34
CA ILE A 83 13.28 0.26 -8.72
C ILE A 83 12.92 1.54 -7.98
N ARG A 84 13.82 2.10 -7.16
CA ARG A 84 13.61 3.37 -6.45
C ARG A 84 13.36 4.55 -7.37
N LYS A 85 13.96 4.56 -8.54
CA LYS A 85 13.78 5.62 -9.54
C LYS A 85 12.41 5.55 -10.20
N TYR A 86 11.93 4.34 -10.50
CA TYR A 86 10.77 4.13 -11.36
C TYR A 86 9.51 3.63 -10.64
N HIS A 87 9.58 3.25 -9.35
CA HIS A 87 8.43 2.74 -8.61
C HIS A 87 7.20 3.66 -8.65
N GLY A 88 7.40 4.98 -8.69
CA GLY A 88 6.31 5.94 -8.73
C GLY A 88 5.39 5.77 -9.95
N TYR A 89 5.94 5.39 -11.11
CA TYR A 89 5.12 5.12 -12.31
C TYR A 89 4.24 3.88 -12.14
N VAL A 90 4.82 2.81 -11.59
CA VAL A 90 4.06 1.57 -11.33
C VAL A 90 2.98 1.83 -10.29
N PHE A 91 3.30 2.60 -9.24
CA PHE A 91 2.33 2.92 -8.19
C PHE A 91 1.21 3.81 -8.71
N SER A 92 1.52 4.83 -9.52
CA SER A 92 0.50 5.67 -10.14
C SER A 92 -0.44 4.85 -11.03
N TRP A 93 0.12 3.97 -11.86
CA TRP A 93 -0.67 3.06 -12.68
C TRP A 93 -1.56 2.15 -11.82
N ALA A 94 -0.99 1.48 -10.82
CA ALA A 94 -1.72 0.52 -10.00
C ALA A 94 -2.82 1.19 -9.15
N VAL A 95 -2.55 2.39 -8.62
CA VAL A 95 -3.54 3.17 -7.86
C VAL A 95 -4.70 3.59 -8.74
N ILE A 96 -4.42 4.13 -9.94
CA ILE A 96 -5.46 4.53 -10.90
C ILE A 96 -6.26 3.30 -11.31
N TYR A 97 -5.58 2.21 -11.69
CA TYR A 97 -6.22 0.98 -12.12
C TYR A 97 -7.15 0.41 -11.03
N THR A 98 -6.66 0.28 -9.80
CA THR A 98 -7.44 -0.24 -8.68
C THR A 98 -8.61 0.69 -8.35
N PHE A 99 -8.42 1.99 -8.49
CA PHE A 99 -9.43 2.99 -8.23
C PHE A 99 -10.59 2.91 -9.24
N TRP A 100 -10.29 2.80 -10.52
CA TRP A 100 -11.29 2.67 -11.59
C TRP A 100 -11.92 1.28 -11.68
N TYR A 101 -11.29 0.29 -11.07
CA TYR A 101 -11.81 -1.06 -11.04
C TYR A 101 -13.06 -1.18 -10.18
N HIS A 102 -13.09 -0.54 -9.01
CA HIS A 102 -14.15 -0.72 -8.03
C HIS A 102 -15.38 0.14 -8.37
N PRO A 103 -16.57 -0.48 -8.51
CA PRO A 103 -17.83 0.26 -8.55
C PRO A 103 -18.12 0.85 -7.17
N MET A 104 -18.95 1.88 -7.13
CA MET A 104 -19.46 2.41 -5.88
C MET A 104 -20.43 1.44 -5.23
N GLU A 105 -20.11 1.02 -4.04
CA GLU A 105 -20.96 0.18 -3.25
C GLU A 105 -21.08 0.75 -1.83
N GLY A 106 -22.26 0.61 -1.22
CA GLY A 106 -22.63 1.28 0.02
C GLY A 106 -22.10 0.63 1.31
N TYR A 107 -20.90 0.01 1.30
CA TYR A 107 -20.37 -0.59 2.52
C TYR A 107 -19.03 -0.02 2.98
N PHE A 108 -18.70 -0.32 4.24
CA PHE A 108 -17.46 0.15 4.89
C PHE A 108 -16.19 -0.25 4.16
N GLY A 109 -16.15 -1.43 3.56
CA GLY A 109 -15.00 -1.87 2.76
C GLY A 109 -14.71 -0.92 1.61
N HIS A 110 -15.74 -0.41 0.95
CA HIS A 110 -15.61 0.59 -0.10
C HIS A 110 -15.10 1.94 0.42
N LEU A 111 -15.67 2.41 1.54
CA LEU A 111 -15.20 3.64 2.21
C LEU A 111 -13.72 3.52 2.61
N PHE A 112 -13.30 2.39 3.14
CA PHE A 112 -11.91 2.13 3.49
C PHE A 112 -11.01 2.07 2.26
N GLY A 113 -11.52 1.59 1.13
CA GLY A 113 -10.82 1.63 -0.15
C GLY A 113 -10.56 3.05 -0.63
N PHE A 114 -11.56 3.92 -0.58
CA PHE A 114 -11.38 5.34 -0.89
C PHE A 114 -10.33 5.99 -0.01
N PHE A 115 -10.39 5.75 1.29
CA PHE A 115 -9.40 6.28 2.21
C PHE A 115 -7.99 5.73 1.91
N HIS A 116 -7.89 4.44 1.57
CA HIS A 116 -6.63 3.83 1.18
C HIS A 116 -6.02 4.50 -0.05
N VAL A 117 -6.80 4.66 -1.11
CA VAL A 117 -6.35 5.36 -2.32
C VAL A 117 -5.89 6.76 -1.99
N TRP A 118 -6.63 7.48 -1.14
CA TRP A 118 -6.30 8.84 -0.75
C TRP A 118 -4.95 8.93 -0.03
N ILE A 119 -4.68 8.07 0.94
CA ILE A 119 -3.37 8.07 1.63
C ILE A 119 -2.22 7.67 0.71
N VAL A 120 -2.44 6.78 -0.27
CA VAL A 120 -1.42 6.39 -1.26
C VAL A 120 -1.15 7.54 -2.26
N MET A 121 -2.18 8.25 -2.70
CA MET A 121 -2.03 9.45 -3.54
C MET A 121 -1.30 10.57 -2.77
N LEU A 122 -1.61 10.74 -1.48
CA LEU A 122 -0.89 11.66 -0.60
C LEU A 122 0.59 11.26 -0.47
N GLN A 123 0.88 9.97 -0.26
CA GLN A 123 2.24 9.44 -0.22
C GLN A 123 3.00 9.74 -1.52
N GLY A 124 2.36 9.56 -2.67
CA GLY A 124 2.94 9.92 -3.97
C GLY A 124 3.22 11.43 -4.09
N SER A 125 2.29 12.25 -3.63
CA SER A 125 2.42 13.73 -3.63
C SER A 125 3.56 14.22 -2.74
N LEU A 126 3.96 13.46 -1.72
CA LEU A 126 5.07 13.78 -0.81
C LEU A 126 6.45 13.38 -1.35
N MET A 127 6.56 13.02 -2.63
CA MET A 127 7.84 12.66 -3.27
C MET A 127 8.95 13.67 -2.98
N TYR A 128 10.18 13.18 -2.83
CA TYR A 128 11.38 13.99 -2.50
C TYR A 128 11.33 14.74 -1.17
N THR A 129 10.37 14.43 -0.28
CA THR A 129 10.35 14.97 1.08
C THR A 129 10.82 13.94 2.11
N THR A 130 11.24 14.40 3.29
CA THR A 130 11.58 13.51 4.41
C THR A 130 10.35 12.78 4.97
N VAL A 131 9.15 13.33 4.77
CA VAL A 131 7.88 12.70 5.17
C VAL A 131 7.63 11.44 4.35
N HIS A 132 7.90 11.49 3.04
CA HIS A 132 7.80 10.32 2.16
C HIS A 132 8.62 9.12 2.67
N LEU A 133 9.74 9.38 3.34
CA LEU A 133 10.62 8.37 3.92
C LEU A 133 10.31 8.04 5.38
N ASN A 134 9.33 8.70 5.99
CA ASN A 134 9.01 8.50 7.40
C ASN A 134 8.50 7.09 7.65
N LYS A 135 9.15 6.35 8.54
CA LYS A 135 8.83 4.95 8.83
C LYS A 135 7.43 4.76 9.41
N TYR A 136 6.97 5.69 10.24
CA TYR A 136 5.63 5.60 10.84
C TYR A 136 4.53 5.86 9.80
N TRP A 137 4.75 6.85 8.94
CA TRP A 137 3.86 7.13 7.83
C TRP A 137 3.74 5.94 6.88
N ARG A 138 4.88 5.30 6.53
CA ARG A 138 4.87 4.09 5.70
C ARG A 138 4.13 2.93 6.36
N ILE A 139 4.33 2.73 7.68
CA ILE A 139 3.58 1.72 8.44
C ILE A 139 2.07 1.97 8.34
N VAL A 140 1.63 3.21 8.47
CA VAL A 140 0.20 3.56 8.30
C VAL A 140 -0.28 3.17 6.91
N CYS A 141 0.42 3.56 5.84
CA CYS A 141 0.05 3.23 4.46
C CYS A 141 -0.03 1.72 4.23
N GLU A 142 0.96 0.96 4.71
CA GLU A 142 1.02 -0.49 4.53
C GLU A 142 0.02 -1.25 5.41
N SER A 143 -0.22 -0.79 6.65
CA SER A 143 -1.24 -1.38 7.54
C SER A 143 -2.64 -1.21 6.97
N TRP A 144 -2.89 -0.12 6.25
CA TRP A 144 -4.19 0.13 5.67
C TRP A 144 -4.54 -0.87 4.55
N VAL A 145 -3.55 -1.37 3.82
CA VAL A 145 -3.74 -2.48 2.85
C VAL A 145 -4.35 -3.70 3.53
N PHE A 146 -3.80 -4.07 4.68
CA PHE A 146 -4.30 -5.19 5.48
C PHE A 146 -5.73 -4.95 5.98
N ILE A 147 -6.00 -3.79 6.56
CA ILE A 147 -7.32 -3.43 7.10
C ILE A 147 -8.37 -3.41 5.99
N HIS A 148 -8.09 -2.67 4.90
CA HIS A 148 -9.00 -2.55 3.77
C HIS A 148 -9.24 -3.90 3.09
N GLY A 149 -8.18 -4.63 2.77
CA GLY A 149 -8.28 -5.94 2.11
C GLY A 149 -9.09 -6.95 2.92
N THR A 150 -8.92 -6.96 4.25
CA THR A 150 -9.70 -7.83 5.13
C THR A 150 -11.18 -7.44 5.12
N VAL A 151 -11.49 -6.16 5.34
CA VAL A 151 -12.88 -5.70 5.44
C VAL A 151 -13.63 -5.91 4.13
N ILE A 152 -13.04 -5.54 2.98
CA ILE A 152 -13.70 -5.71 1.69
C ILE A 152 -13.94 -7.19 1.37
N SER A 153 -12.97 -8.07 1.65
CA SER A 153 -13.10 -9.50 1.39
C SER A 153 -14.13 -10.19 2.29
N MET A 154 -14.42 -9.64 3.47
CA MET A 154 -15.50 -10.13 4.33
C MET A 154 -16.88 -9.62 3.91
N GLN A 155 -16.97 -8.48 3.24
CA GLN A 155 -18.23 -7.84 2.85
C GLN A 155 -18.67 -8.18 1.43
N THR A 156 -17.79 -8.66 0.58
CA THR A 156 -18.13 -9.09 -0.79
C THR A 156 -18.79 -10.47 -0.79
N LEU A 157 -19.58 -10.75 -1.82
CA LEU A 157 -20.31 -12.02 -1.99
C LEU A 157 -19.38 -13.26 -2.00
N ASN A 158 -18.11 -13.08 -2.32
CA ASN A 158 -17.08 -14.13 -2.26
C ASN A 158 -16.37 -14.16 -0.90
N SER A 159 -17.15 -14.25 0.19
CA SER A 159 -16.64 -14.27 1.57
C SER A 159 -15.59 -15.36 1.85
N ASN A 160 -15.41 -16.33 0.97
CA ASN A 160 -14.41 -17.40 1.11
C ASN A 160 -12.95 -16.91 0.88
N THR A 161 -12.76 -15.72 0.34
CA THR A 161 -11.42 -15.17 0.06
C THR A 161 -10.82 -14.39 1.24
N TRP A 162 -11.61 -14.03 2.25
CA TRP A 162 -11.14 -13.25 3.40
C TRP A 162 -9.94 -13.87 4.14
N PRO A 163 -9.84 -15.21 4.31
CA PRO A 163 -8.68 -15.78 5.00
C PRO A 163 -7.38 -15.50 4.25
N MET A 164 -7.41 -15.56 2.92
CA MET A 164 -6.24 -15.25 2.08
C MET A 164 -5.77 -13.82 2.30
N PHE A 165 -6.68 -12.85 2.29
CA PHE A 165 -6.33 -11.44 2.53
C PHE A 165 -5.88 -11.21 3.96
N THR A 166 -6.63 -11.70 4.95
CA THR A 166 -6.32 -11.49 6.36
C THR A 166 -4.99 -12.13 6.75
N PHE A 167 -4.82 -13.41 6.47
CA PHE A 167 -3.61 -14.12 6.83
C PHE A 167 -2.43 -13.77 5.94
N GLY A 168 -2.65 -13.55 4.63
CA GLY A 168 -1.60 -13.16 3.71
C GLY A 168 -1.02 -11.78 4.03
N PHE A 169 -1.85 -10.75 4.08
CA PHE A 169 -1.40 -9.39 4.45
C PHE A 169 -1.00 -9.29 5.91
N GLY A 170 -1.70 -10.01 6.81
CA GLY A 170 -1.33 -10.10 8.21
C GLY A 170 0.05 -10.70 8.41
N ALA A 171 0.37 -11.80 7.72
CA ALA A 171 1.70 -12.40 7.75
C ALA A 171 2.78 -11.42 7.24
N ILE A 172 2.53 -10.73 6.13
CA ILE A 172 3.46 -9.72 5.62
C ILE A 172 3.67 -8.61 6.65
N PHE A 173 2.60 -8.11 7.26
CA PHE A 173 2.67 -7.10 8.31
C PHE A 173 3.50 -7.58 9.50
N VAL A 174 3.22 -8.78 10.00
CA VAL A 174 3.93 -9.39 11.14
C VAL A 174 5.41 -9.62 10.81
N LEU A 175 5.72 -10.16 9.65
CA LEU A 175 7.09 -10.50 9.27
C LEU A 175 7.95 -9.28 8.97
N THR A 176 7.37 -8.23 8.40
CA THR A 176 8.15 -7.10 7.86
C THR A 176 7.98 -5.79 8.65
N GLN A 177 6.80 -5.51 9.20
CA GLN A 177 6.51 -4.23 9.87
C GLN A 177 6.74 -4.28 11.36
N LEU A 178 6.20 -5.28 12.06
CA LEU A 178 6.32 -5.39 13.51
C LEU A 178 7.78 -5.37 14.01
N PRO A 179 8.72 -6.08 13.38
CA PRO A 179 10.12 -6.07 13.83
C PRO A 179 10.79 -4.70 13.68
N GLY A 180 10.26 -3.82 12.81
CA GLY A 180 10.75 -2.45 12.60
C GLY A 180 10.26 -1.45 13.65
N LEU A 181 9.27 -1.81 14.47
CA LEU A 181 8.72 -0.93 15.50
C LEU A 181 9.70 -0.72 16.66
N PRO A 182 9.85 0.53 17.16
CA PRO A 182 10.80 0.83 18.25
C PRO A 182 10.48 0.08 19.56
N CYS A 183 9.19 -0.16 19.81
CA CYS A 183 8.71 -0.87 21.01
C CYS A 183 9.08 -2.36 21.01
N LEU A 184 9.31 -2.96 19.81
CA LEU A 184 9.65 -4.37 19.64
C LEU A 184 11.14 -4.57 19.35
N LYS A 185 11.98 -3.58 19.69
CA LYS A 185 13.43 -3.68 19.47
C LYS A 185 14.02 -4.90 20.20
N ARG A 186 14.59 -5.77 19.42
CA ARG A 186 15.67 -6.78 19.61
C ARG A 186 15.79 -7.56 20.94
N LYS A 187 15.21 -7.12 22.06
CA LYS A 187 15.38 -7.81 23.37
C LYS A 187 14.47 -9.01 23.58
N HIS A 188 13.41 -9.18 22.79
CA HIS A 188 12.41 -10.24 23.02
C HIS A 188 12.01 -10.92 21.70
N ILE A 189 12.84 -11.84 21.24
CA ILE A 189 12.50 -12.70 20.08
C ILE A 189 11.18 -13.46 20.33
N GLY A 190 10.89 -13.85 21.58
CA GLY A 190 9.64 -14.50 21.95
C GLY A 190 8.38 -13.66 21.67
N ILE A 191 8.43 -12.35 21.91
CA ILE A 191 7.28 -11.44 21.66
C ILE A 191 7.00 -11.30 20.14
N ARG A 192 8.01 -11.52 19.29
CA ARG A 192 7.87 -11.44 17.84
C ARG A 192 7.12 -12.62 17.24
N LEU A 193 7.10 -13.74 17.95
CA LEU A 193 6.45 -14.98 17.51
C LEU A 193 5.00 -15.09 18.00
N ILE A 194 4.61 -14.32 19.03
CA ILE A 194 3.23 -14.36 19.57
C ILE A 194 2.17 -14.13 18.49
N PRO A 195 2.30 -13.13 17.58
CA PRO A 195 1.29 -12.91 16.53
C PRO A 195 1.24 -13.99 15.45
N LEU A 196 2.19 -14.92 15.43
CA LEU A 196 2.22 -16.06 14.50
C LEU A 196 1.55 -17.32 15.07
N ILE A 197 1.25 -17.30 16.37
CA ILE A 197 0.69 -18.44 17.09
C ILE A 197 -0.82 -18.26 17.35
N ILE A 198 -1.32 -17.03 17.21
CA ILE A 198 -2.75 -16.67 17.28
C ILE A 198 -3.34 -16.64 15.87
#